data_b1b1616677de70f046385df3b37cb707
#
_entry.id   b1b1616677de70f046385df3b37cb707
#
_cell.length_a   1.000
_cell.length_b   1.000
_cell.length_c   1.000
_cell.angle_alpha   90.00
_cell.angle_beta   90.00
_cell.angle_gamma   90.00
#
_symmetry.space_group_name_H-M   'P 1'
#
loop_
_entity.id
_entity.type
_entity.pdbx_description
1 polymer ?
#
loop_
_entity_poly.entity_id
_entity_poly.type
_entity_poly.pdbx_seq_one_letter_code
_entity_poly.pdbx_strand_id
1 'polypeptide(L)'
;MHRFTIFAGVVAFAVALVTGVTLAEPPTPNRDGAVPNEWLTPSERSDFQQTPRYDETIAFCCRLAEASPLIRVTSFGISPLGRELPLVIVSKGGATPTEAHQRDRVVLLVQNGIHAGECDGKDGALMLLRDIATGKIEPSLFDSVVLLVIPIFNVDGHERFGPHSRINQNGPQEMGWRTTSRNLNLNRDYIKADAVETRAWLKLWNAWNPDFHVDTHTTDGGDWQYDVMLAWERNANAPAP
;
A
#
# COMPACT_ATOMS: atom_id res chain seq x y z
N MET A 1 15.44 -2.40 -71.20
CA MET A 1 15.02 -1.02 -70.92
C MET A 1 13.63 -1.07 -70.34
N HIS A 2 13.49 -1.07 -68.99
CA HIS A 2 12.20 -0.93 -68.33
C HIS A 2 12.33 0.16 -67.27
N ARG A 3 11.60 1.23 -67.47
CA ARG A 3 11.54 2.36 -66.56
C ARG A 3 10.61 2.03 -65.39
N PHE A 4 11.11 2.09 -64.18
CA PHE A 4 10.27 2.07 -62.98
C PHE A 4 9.89 3.50 -62.60
N THR A 5 8.60 3.75 -62.57
CA THR A 5 8.00 5.01 -62.10
C THR A 5 7.80 4.94 -60.63
N ILE A 6 8.40 5.86 -59.87
CA ILE A 6 8.25 5.97 -58.41
C ILE A 6 6.99 6.81 -58.12
N PHE A 7 6.01 6.21 -57.46
CA PHE A 7 4.85 6.93 -56.90
C PHE A 7 5.26 7.48 -55.53
N ALA A 8 5.28 8.80 -55.43
CA ALA A 8 5.40 9.52 -54.17
C ALA A 8 4.04 9.58 -53.47
N GLY A 9 3.86 8.75 -52.44
CA GLY A 9 2.70 8.83 -51.55
C GLY A 9 2.89 9.91 -50.48
N VAL A 10 2.08 10.95 -50.54
CA VAL A 10 1.99 11.96 -49.46
C VAL A 10 1.31 11.35 -48.28
N VAL A 11 2.04 11.13 -47.19
CA VAL A 11 1.44 10.78 -45.88
C VAL A 11 1.10 12.08 -45.18
N ALA A 12 -0.17 12.38 -45.10
CA ALA A 12 -0.70 13.48 -44.29
C ALA A 12 -0.66 13.05 -42.80
N PHE A 13 0.19 13.70 -42.03
CA PHE A 13 0.17 13.61 -40.59
C PHE A 13 -1.03 14.39 -40.04
N ALA A 14 -2.05 13.68 -39.56
CA ALA A 14 -3.08 14.25 -38.74
C ALA A 14 -2.50 14.49 -37.32
N VAL A 15 -2.17 15.75 -37.03
CA VAL A 15 -1.88 16.19 -35.67
C VAL A 15 -3.19 16.25 -34.92
N ALA A 16 -3.53 15.23 -34.14
CA ALA A 16 -4.60 15.30 -33.18
C ALA A 16 -4.16 16.25 -32.06
N LEU A 17 -4.82 17.38 -31.93
CA LEU A 17 -4.75 18.24 -30.74
C LEU A 17 -5.24 17.40 -29.54
N VAL A 18 -4.33 16.92 -28.73
CA VAL A 18 -4.64 16.45 -27.38
C VAL A 18 -4.91 17.70 -26.56
N THR A 19 -6.19 18.04 -26.42
CA THR A 19 -6.67 19.07 -25.50
C THR A 19 -6.26 18.72 -24.10
N GLY A 20 -5.59 19.67 -23.44
CA GLY A 20 -4.91 19.57 -22.18
C GLY A 20 -5.68 18.82 -21.09
N VAL A 21 -5.15 17.68 -20.73
CA VAL A 21 -5.29 17.18 -19.37
C VAL A 21 -4.36 18.07 -18.54
N THR A 22 -4.90 19.07 -17.89
CA THR A 22 -4.21 19.78 -16.82
C THR A 22 -3.95 18.74 -15.73
N LEU A 23 -2.71 18.26 -15.65
CA LEU A 23 -2.26 17.55 -14.47
C LEU A 23 -2.52 18.51 -13.29
N ALA A 24 -3.32 18.07 -12.33
CA ALA A 24 -3.52 18.83 -11.10
C ALA A 24 -2.13 19.10 -10.50
N GLU A 25 -1.83 20.37 -10.22
CA GLU A 25 -0.61 20.69 -9.52
C GLU A 25 -0.57 19.90 -8.21
N PRO A 26 0.60 19.34 -7.83
CA PRO A 26 0.74 18.68 -6.55
C PRO A 26 0.34 19.68 -5.45
N PRO A 27 -0.42 19.24 -4.44
CA PRO A 27 -0.86 20.12 -3.37
C PRO A 27 0.35 20.80 -2.72
N THR A 28 0.27 22.11 -2.54
CA THR A 28 1.31 22.87 -1.83
C THR A 28 1.44 22.33 -0.41
N PRO A 29 2.67 22.09 0.09
CA PRO A 29 2.88 21.54 1.41
C PRO A 29 2.24 22.44 2.47
N ASN A 30 1.18 21.98 3.10
CA ASN A 30 0.59 22.65 4.26
C ASN A 30 1.03 21.91 5.52
N ARG A 31 2.15 22.30 6.09
CA ARG A 31 2.77 21.61 7.23
C ARG A 31 1.97 21.75 8.53
N ASP A 32 1.13 22.80 8.65
CA ASP A 32 0.43 23.15 9.90
C ASP A 32 -1.11 23.31 9.72
N GLY A 33 -1.65 22.95 8.58
CA GLY A 33 -3.05 23.16 8.25
C GLY A 33 -3.92 21.91 8.28
N ALA A 34 -5.25 22.09 8.36
CA ALA A 34 -6.22 21.02 8.18
C ALA A 34 -6.04 20.36 6.81
N VAL A 35 -6.19 19.03 6.76
CA VAL A 35 -6.15 18.27 5.50
C VAL A 35 -7.28 18.74 4.60
N PRO A 36 -7.02 19.16 3.34
CA PRO A 36 -8.10 19.48 2.41
C PRO A 36 -9.04 18.30 2.20
N ASN A 37 -10.34 18.58 2.05
CA ASN A 37 -11.38 17.54 1.97
C ASN A 37 -11.12 16.51 0.86
N GLU A 38 -10.56 16.93 -0.27
CA GLU A 38 -10.20 16.06 -1.39
C GLU A 38 -9.10 15.03 -1.03
N TRP A 39 -8.30 15.31 0.00
CA TRP A 39 -7.22 14.45 0.47
C TRP A 39 -7.57 13.64 1.73
N LEU A 40 -8.76 13.83 2.29
CA LEU A 40 -9.23 12.98 3.37
C LEU A 40 -9.37 11.54 2.90
N THR A 41 -8.92 10.59 3.71
CA THR A 41 -9.18 9.17 3.50
C THR A 41 -10.66 8.85 3.63
N PRO A 42 -11.17 7.74 3.11
CA PRO A 42 -12.56 7.33 3.36
C PRO A 42 -12.89 7.20 4.84
N SER A 43 -11.94 6.72 5.66
CA SER A 43 -12.11 6.61 7.11
C SER A 43 -12.27 7.98 7.78
N GLU A 44 -11.42 8.95 7.46
CA GLU A 44 -11.52 10.31 7.98
C GLU A 44 -12.84 10.99 7.57
N ARG A 45 -13.31 10.80 6.33
CA ARG A 45 -14.58 11.37 5.87
C ARG A 45 -15.81 10.87 6.61
N SER A 46 -15.71 9.67 7.17
CA SER A 46 -16.79 9.03 7.92
C SER A 46 -16.62 9.19 9.44
N ASP A 47 -15.68 10.02 9.90
CA ASP A 47 -15.29 10.09 11.32
C ASP A 47 -14.95 8.70 11.88
N PHE A 48 -14.18 7.93 11.10
CA PHE A 48 -13.73 6.57 11.41
C PHE A 48 -14.86 5.54 11.64
N GLN A 49 -16.08 5.86 11.19
CA GLN A 49 -17.22 4.92 11.26
C GLN A 49 -17.17 3.88 10.11
N GLN A 50 -16.40 4.15 9.09
CA GLN A 50 -16.22 3.27 7.93
C GLN A 50 -14.75 3.12 7.60
N THR A 51 -14.39 1.94 7.11
CA THR A 51 -13.07 1.68 6.55
C THR A 51 -13.21 1.39 5.06
N PRO A 52 -12.29 1.86 4.19
CA PRO A 52 -12.43 1.69 2.75
C PRO A 52 -12.36 0.23 2.34
N ARG A 53 -13.19 -0.13 1.35
CA ARG A 53 -13.15 -1.41 0.65
C ARG A 53 -11.87 -1.53 -0.17
N TYR A 54 -11.62 -2.72 -0.72
CA TYR A 54 -10.43 -2.97 -1.55
C TYR A 54 -10.29 -1.97 -2.70
N ASP A 55 -11.34 -1.81 -3.51
CA ASP A 55 -11.29 -0.92 -4.68
C ASP A 55 -11.08 0.55 -4.30
N GLU A 56 -11.70 1.01 -3.22
CA GLU A 56 -11.53 2.36 -2.69
C GLU A 56 -10.09 2.59 -2.17
N THR A 57 -9.53 1.59 -1.49
CA THR A 57 -8.14 1.61 -1.02
C THR A 57 -7.17 1.73 -2.18
N ILE A 58 -7.34 0.91 -3.22
CA ILE A 58 -6.48 0.93 -4.41
C ILE A 58 -6.65 2.25 -5.17
N ALA A 59 -7.88 2.71 -5.38
CA ALA A 59 -8.15 3.98 -6.04
C ALA A 59 -7.50 5.17 -5.29
N PHE A 60 -7.55 5.15 -3.97
CA PHE A 60 -6.87 6.16 -3.16
C PHE A 60 -5.35 6.12 -3.33
N CYS A 61 -4.73 4.94 -3.26
CA CYS A 61 -3.29 4.76 -3.48
C CYS A 61 -2.87 5.21 -4.89
N CYS A 62 -3.65 4.88 -5.93
CA CYS A 62 -3.38 5.33 -7.30
C CYS A 62 -3.44 6.84 -7.42
N ARG A 63 -4.43 7.50 -6.82
CA ARG A 63 -4.52 8.96 -6.79
C ARG A 63 -3.31 9.61 -6.11
N LEU A 64 -2.81 9.03 -5.04
CA LEU A 64 -1.58 9.50 -4.38
C LEU A 64 -0.34 9.32 -5.29
N ALA A 65 -0.27 8.23 -6.04
CA ALA A 65 0.81 7.99 -7.01
C ALA A 65 0.77 8.97 -8.19
N GLU A 66 -0.42 9.40 -8.62
CA GLU A 66 -0.59 10.45 -9.63
C GLU A 66 -0.14 11.83 -9.09
N ALA A 67 -0.34 12.08 -7.80
CA ALA A 67 0.00 13.35 -7.16
C ALA A 67 1.48 13.46 -6.74
N SER A 68 2.20 12.36 -6.59
CA SER A 68 3.57 12.39 -6.07
C SER A 68 4.50 11.42 -6.81
N PRO A 69 5.64 11.90 -7.34
CA PRO A 69 6.63 11.05 -8.00
C PRO A 69 7.36 10.10 -7.03
N LEU A 70 7.17 10.28 -5.71
CA LEU A 70 7.72 9.39 -4.70
C LEU A 70 6.96 8.07 -4.61
N ILE A 71 5.69 8.04 -5.02
CA ILE A 71 4.78 6.93 -4.78
C ILE A 71 4.56 6.15 -6.06
N ARG A 72 4.67 4.83 -5.97
CA ARG A 72 4.33 3.89 -7.04
C ARG A 72 3.49 2.76 -6.49
N VAL A 73 2.37 2.48 -7.15
CA VAL A 73 1.50 1.34 -6.85
C VAL A 73 1.83 0.18 -7.78
N THR A 74 1.92 -1.01 -7.23
CA THR A 74 2.16 -2.26 -7.96
C THR A 74 1.51 -3.43 -7.23
N SER A 75 1.73 -4.64 -7.70
CA SER A 75 1.28 -5.88 -7.08
C SER A 75 2.45 -6.82 -6.84
N PHE A 76 2.40 -7.62 -5.77
CA PHE A 76 3.36 -8.68 -5.51
C PHE A 76 2.79 -10.09 -5.71
N GLY A 77 1.53 -10.21 -6.12
CA GLY A 77 0.87 -11.48 -6.39
C GLY A 77 -0.62 -11.36 -6.65
N ILE A 78 -1.28 -12.49 -6.74
CA ILE A 78 -2.72 -12.60 -6.98
C ILE A 78 -3.30 -13.57 -5.94
N SER A 79 -4.40 -13.18 -5.30
CA SER A 79 -5.14 -13.99 -4.33
C SER A 79 -5.91 -15.13 -4.99
N PRO A 80 -6.39 -16.13 -4.22
CA PRO A 80 -7.22 -17.20 -4.75
C PRO A 80 -8.52 -16.76 -5.44
N LEU A 81 -9.08 -15.59 -5.09
CA LEU A 81 -10.26 -15.02 -5.76
C LEU A 81 -9.90 -14.02 -6.87
N GLY A 82 -8.63 -13.98 -7.30
CA GLY A 82 -8.19 -13.21 -8.45
C GLY A 82 -7.93 -11.72 -8.16
N ARG A 83 -7.88 -11.28 -6.89
CA ARG A 83 -7.50 -9.91 -6.53
C ARG A 83 -6.00 -9.77 -6.51
N GLU A 84 -5.50 -8.65 -6.99
CA GLU A 84 -4.09 -8.33 -6.83
C GLU A 84 -3.74 -8.12 -5.35
N LEU A 85 -2.54 -8.54 -4.97
CA LEU A 85 -1.95 -8.27 -3.66
C LEU A 85 -1.18 -6.94 -3.76
N PRO A 86 -1.73 -5.83 -3.22
CA PRO A 86 -1.21 -4.51 -3.49
C PRO A 86 0.09 -4.23 -2.74
N LEU A 87 1.01 -3.53 -3.42
CA LEU A 87 2.22 -2.98 -2.85
C LEU A 87 2.37 -1.52 -3.27
N VAL A 88 2.50 -0.65 -2.30
CA VAL A 88 2.88 0.75 -2.51
C VAL A 88 4.35 0.91 -2.17
N ILE A 89 5.12 1.46 -3.12
CA ILE A 89 6.55 1.72 -2.95
C ILE A 89 6.74 3.21 -2.88
N VAL A 90 7.35 3.68 -1.81
CA VAL A 90 7.72 5.07 -1.64
C VAL A 90 9.24 5.20 -1.67
N SER A 91 9.74 5.93 -2.64
CA SER A 91 11.18 6.13 -2.81
C SER A 91 11.48 7.28 -3.75
N LYS A 92 12.57 7.99 -3.54
CA LYS A 92 13.04 8.98 -4.50
C LYS A 92 13.71 8.29 -5.70
N GLY A 93 13.23 8.63 -6.91
CA GLY A 93 13.77 8.11 -8.16
C GLY A 93 13.36 6.67 -8.50
N GLY A 94 12.31 6.13 -7.85
CA GLY A 94 11.74 4.82 -8.15
C GLY A 94 12.70 3.67 -7.83
N ALA A 95 12.64 3.09 -6.63
CA ALA A 95 13.49 1.97 -6.29
C ALA A 95 12.98 0.65 -6.87
N THR A 96 13.90 -0.15 -7.40
CA THR A 96 13.77 -1.60 -7.54
C THR A 96 14.49 -2.30 -6.38
N PRO A 97 14.25 -3.59 -6.12
CA PRO A 97 14.99 -4.33 -5.08
C PRO A 97 16.51 -4.18 -5.23
N THR A 98 17.03 -4.35 -6.44
CA THR A 98 18.47 -4.23 -6.74
C THR A 98 19.00 -2.82 -6.45
N GLU A 99 18.27 -1.78 -6.86
CA GLU A 99 18.70 -0.39 -6.64
C GLU A 99 18.66 0.02 -5.18
N ALA A 100 17.70 -0.49 -4.41
CA ALA A 100 17.62 -0.22 -2.97
C ALA A 100 18.90 -0.69 -2.27
N HIS A 101 19.32 -1.92 -2.52
CA HIS A 101 20.54 -2.49 -1.92
C HIS A 101 21.84 -1.88 -2.46
N GLN A 102 21.91 -1.58 -3.78
CA GLN A 102 23.11 -0.95 -4.36
C GLN A 102 23.37 0.46 -3.84
N ARG A 103 22.34 1.18 -3.40
CA ARG A 103 22.44 2.56 -2.90
C ARG A 103 22.54 2.65 -1.38
N ASP A 104 22.72 1.53 -0.70
CA ASP A 104 22.78 1.47 0.78
C ASP A 104 21.60 2.17 1.45
N ARG A 105 20.40 1.92 0.91
CA ARG A 105 19.15 2.46 1.46
C ARG A 105 18.55 1.49 2.47
N VAL A 106 18.02 2.03 3.53
CA VAL A 106 17.21 1.26 4.48
C VAL A 106 15.87 0.90 3.83
N VAL A 107 15.54 -0.38 3.81
CA VAL A 107 14.26 -0.90 3.31
C VAL A 107 13.34 -1.19 4.49
N LEU A 108 12.27 -0.42 4.61
CA LEU A 108 11.24 -0.59 5.63
C LEU A 108 9.98 -1.19 5.00
N LEU A 109 9.52 -2.34 5.49
CA LEU A 109 8.26 -2.96 5.10
C LEU A 109 7.20 -2.75 6.17
N VAL A 110 6.10 -2.10 5.80
CA VAL A 110 4.90 -1.96 6.64
C VAL A 110 3.79 -2.82 6.03
N GLN A 111 3.34 -3.80 6.79
CA GLN A 111 2.31 -4.75 6.40
C GLN A 111 1.05 -4.49 7.22
N ASN A 112 -0.09 -4.36 6.53
CA ASN A 112 -1.37 -4.13 7.18
C ASN A 112 -2.38 -5.21 6.76
N GLY A 113 -3.33 -5.48 7.64
CA GLY A 113 -4.48 -6.32 7.35
C GLY A 113 -4.14 -7.79 7.09
N ILE A 114 -3.15 -8.37 7.78
CA ILE A 114 -2.96 -9.83 7.81
C ILE A 114 -4.20 -10.50 8.40
N HIS A 115 -4.81 -9.86 9.39
CA HIS A 115 -6.17 -10.12 9.84
C HIS A 115 -7.05 -9.00 9.29
N ALA A 116 -7.82 -9.28 8.29
CA ALA A 116 -8.45 -8.26 7.44
C ALA A 116 -9.49 -7.36 8.15
N GLY A 117 -9.98 -7.75 9.32
CA GLY A 117 -10.87 -6.91 10.15
C GLY A 117 -10.14 -5.99 11.11
N GLU A 118 -8.80 -6.02 11.15
CA GLU A 118 -7.95 -5.13 11.94
C GLU A 118 -7.57 -3.94 11.05
N CYS A 119 -8.43 -2.90 11.04
CA CYS A 119 -8.41 -1.85 10.01
C CYS A 119 -7.46 -0.70 10.32
N ASP A 120 -7.09 -0.49 11.58
CA ASP A 120 -6.37 0.71 12.06
C ASP A 120 -5.04 0.92 11.32
N GLY A 121 -4.27 -0.15 11.15
CA GLY A 121 -3.01 -0.10 10.44
C GLY A 121 -3.17 0.28 8.95
N LYS A 122 -4.19 -0.28 8.27
CA LYS A 122 -4.52 0.07 6.90
C LYS A 122 -4.89 1.55 6.79
N ASP A 123 -5.81 2.00 7.63
CA ASP A 123 -6.34 3.36 7.57
C ASP A 123 -5.25 4.38 7.95
N GLY A 124 -4.44 4.08 8.96
CA GLY A 124 -3.26 4.89 9.31
C GLY A 124 -2.19 4.91 8.21
N ALA A 125 -1.97 3.79 7.51
CA ALA A 125 -1.04 3.75 6.39
C ALA A 125 -1.51 4.61 5.19
N LEU A 126 -2.81 4.68 4.91
CA LEU A 126 -3.36 5.58 3.90
C LEU A 126 -3.15 7.05 4.27
N MET A 127 -3.32 7.40 5.55
CA MET A 127 -3.04 8.75 6.05
C MET A 127 -1.55 9.08 5.93
N LEU A 128 -0.66 8.15 6.26
CA LEU A 128 0.79 8.30 6.10
C LEU A 128 1.16 8.52 4.63
N LEU A 129 0.66 7.71 3.72
CA LEU A 129 0.92 7.83 2.29
C LEU A 129 0.42 9.17 1.73
N ARG A 130 -0.75 9.65 2.18
CA ARG A 130 -1.24 10.98 1.85
C ARG A 130 -0.29 12.07 2.36
N ASP A 131 0.14 11.99 3.61
CA ASP A 131 1.04 13.00 4.21
C ASP A 131 2.39 13.04 3.49
N ILE A 132 2.85 11.91 2.94
CA ILE A 132 4.00 11.84 2.04
C ILE A 132 3.68 12.51 0.70
N ALA A 133 2.55 12.15 0.08
CA ALA A 133 2.17 12.67 -1.23
C ALA A 133 1.97 14.18 -1.23
N THR A 134 1.45 14.73 -0.14
CA THR A 134 1.19 16.17 0.04
C THR A 134 2.41 16.96 0.59
N GLY A 135 3.56 16.30 0.80
CA GLY A 135 4.78 16.94 1.26
C GLY A 135 4.77 17.36 2.74
N LYS A 136 3.81 16.89 3.52
CA LYS A 136 3.80 17.09 4.99
C LYS A 136 4.96 16.32 5.64
N ILE A 137 5.30 15.15 5.09
CA ILE A 137 6.51 14.42 5.44
C ILE A 137 7.62 14.85 4.48
N GLU A 138 8.80 15.18 5.07
CA GLU A 138 9.93 15.71 4.32
C GLU A 138 10.41 14.73 3.23
N PRO A 139 10.38 15.13 1.95
CA PRO A 139 10.76 14.26 0.83
C PRO A 139 12.22 13.76 0.88
N SER A 140 13.12 14.50 1.53
CA SER A 140 14.52 14.13 1.66
C SER A 140 14.76 12.87 2.50
N LEU A 141 13.79 12.45 3.33
CA LEU A 141 13.83 11.17 4.02
C LEU A 141 13.98 10.00 3.03
N PHE A 142 13.35 10.11 1.86
CA PHE A 142 13.35 9.06 0.84
C PHE A 142 14.59 9.06 -0.05
N ASP A 143 15.61 9.87 0.25
CA ASP A 143 16.96 9.74 -0.31
C ASP A 143 17.67 8.49 0.23
N SER A 144 17.45 8.17 1.51
CA SER A 144 18.08 7.05 2.22
C SER A 144 17.12 5.93 2.63
N VAL A 145 15.80 6.14 2.50
CA VAL A 145 14.78 5.15 2.87
C VAL A 145 13.97 4.73 1.66
N VAL A 146 13.70 3.44 1.56
CA VAL A 146 12.66 2.86 0.70
C VAL A 146 11.57 2.33 1.62
N LEU A 147 10.37 2.90 1.53
CA LEU A 147 9.23 2.42 2.28
C LEU A 147 8.34 1.57 1.38
N LEU A 148 8.13 0.33 1.80
CA LEU A 148 7.21 -0.63 1.19
C LEU A 148 5.97 -0.71 2.07
N VAL A 149 4.80 -0.45 1.52
CA VAL A 149 3.53 -0.56 2.24
C VAL A 149 2.64 -1.59 1.56
N ILE A 150 2.24 -2.60 2.29
CA ILE A 150 1.16 -3.51 1.92
C ILE A 150 -0.09 -2.97 2.61
N PRO A 151 -0.99 -2.28 1.90
CA PRO A 151 -2.19 -1.70 2.54
C PRO A 151 -3.17 -2.77 3.02
N ILE A 152 -3.30 -3.86 2.26
CA ILE A 152 -4.15 -5.00 2.61
C ILE A 152 -3.42 -6.29 2.23
N PHE A 153 -3.00 -7.09 3.20
CA PHE A 153 -2.36 -8.37 2.91
C PHE A 153 -3.41 -9.47 2.62
N ASN A 154 -4.42 -9.62 3.47
CA ASN A 154 -5.49 -10.58 3.29
C ASN A 154 -6.65 -9.97 2.49
N VAL A 155 -6.45 -9.74 1.19
CA VAL A 155 -7.42 -9.05 0.33
C VAL A 155 -8.77 -9.77 0.21
N ASP A 156 -8.77 -11.10 0.20
CA ASP A 156 -10.01 -11.88 0.08
C ASP A 156 -10.81 -11.90 1.38
N GLY A 157 -10.13 -12.02 2.53
CA GLY A 157 -10.76 -11.89 3.83
C GLY A 157 -11.26 -10.47 4.06
N HIS A 158 -10.54 -9.46 3.53
CA HIS A 158 -10.93 -8.07 3.61
C HIS A 158 -12.30 -7.82 2.96
N GLU A 159 -12.57 -8.40 1.81
CA GLU A 159 -13.83 -8.22 1.10
C GLU A 159 -15.01 -9.05 1.67
N ARG A 160 -14.75 -9.87 2.68
CA ARG A 160 -15.82 -10.51 3.47
C ARG A 160 -16.32 -9.57 4.57
N PHE A 161 -16.79 -8.40 4.17
CA PHE A 161 -17.29 -7.37 5.07
C PHE A 161 -18.56 -7.80 5.80
N GLY A 162 -18.67 -7.38 7.04
CA GLY A 162 -19.87 -7.55 7.84
C GLY A 162 -19.76 -6.89 9.21
N PRO A 163 -20.92 -6.56 9.82
CA PRO A 163 -20.95 -5.83 11.08
C PRO A 163 -20.52 -6.68 12.28
N HIS A 164 -20.42 -7.99 12.12
CA HIS A 164 -20.09 -8.94 13.18
C HIS A 164 -18.79 -9.72 12.91
N SER A 165 -17.98 -9.27 11.97
CA SER A 165 -16.72 -9.94 11.61
C SER A 165 -15.70 -9.95 12.75
N ARG A 166 -15.77 -8.95 13.66
CA ARG A 166 -14.92 -8.79 14.86
C ARG A 166 -15.75 -8.31 16.04
N ILE A 167 -16.61 -9.20 16.57
CA ILE A 167 -17.62 -8.91 17.59
C ILE A 167 -17.05 -8.40 18.92
N ASN A 168 -15.79 -8.60 19.17
CA ASN A 168 -15.06 -8.20 20.38
C ASN A 168 -14.21 -6.93 20.20
N GLN A 169 -14.38 -6.20 19.09
CA GLN A 169 -13.64 -4.97 18.80
C GLN A 169 -14.58 -3.80 18.54
N ASN A 170 -14.16 -2.61 18.97
CA ASN A 170 -14.80 -1.34 18.65
C ASN A 170 -14.22 -0.83 17.33
N GLY A 171 -14.59 -1.47 16.23
CA GLY A 171 -14.12 -1.09 14.91
C GLY A 171 -15.16 -0.28 14.14
N PRO A 172 -14.90 -0.06 12.83
CA PRO A 172 -15.90 0.47 11.92
C PRO A 172 -17.20 -0.33 11.94
N GLN A 173 -18.28 0.26 11.42
CA GLN A 173 -19.61 -0.40 11.37
C GLN A 173 -19.57 -1.76 10.66
N GLU A 174 -18.74 -1.87 9.64
CA GLU A 174 -18.45 -3.12 8.93
C GLU A 174 -16.95 -3.23 8.66
N MET A 175 -16.44 -4.45 8.72
CA MET A 175 -15.02 -4.74 8.48
C MET A 175 -14.84 -6.15 7.94
N GLY A 176 -13.64 -6.46 7.44
CA GLY A 176 -13.31 -7.74 6.86
C GLY A 176 -13.21 -8.88 7.87
N TRP A 177 -13.07 -10.09 7.34
CA TRP A 177 -12.98 -11.34 8.09
C TRP A 177 -11.52 -11.75 8.34
N ARG A 178 -11.24 -12.34 9.50
CA ARG A 178 -9.88 -12.69 9.94
C ARG A 178 -9.11 -13.59 8.97
N THR A 179 -9.77 -14.63 8.43
CA THR A 179 -9.11 -15.63 7.59
C THR A 179 -9.26 -15.32 6.10
N THR A 180 -8.43 -15.95 5.26
CA THR A 180 -8.50 -15.86 3.81
C THR A 180 -9.78 -16.48 3.24
N SER A 181 -9.99 -16.39 1.93
CA SER A 181 -11.09 -17.07 1.23
C SER A 181 -11.08 -18.61 1.40
N ARG A 182 -9.91 -19.17 1.72
CA ARG A 182 -9.72 -20.59 2.01
C ARG A 182 -9.73 -20.94 3.51
N ASN A 183 -10.14 -19.98 4.34
CA ASN A 183 -10.17 -20.09 5.81
C ASN A 183 -8.78 -20.34 6.43
N LEU A 184 -7.70 -19.94 5.78
CA LEU A 184 -6.37 -19.98 6.34
C LEU A 184 -6.10 -18.69 7.13
N ASN A 185 -5.42 -18.83 8.28
CA ASN A 185 -4.93 -17.69 9.04
C ASN A 185 -3.48 -17.39 8.62
N LEU A 186 -3.27 -16.31 7.88
CA LEU A 186 -1.95 -15.92 7.36
C LEU A 186 -0.92 -15.74 8.49
N ASN A 187 -1.34 -15.22 9.65
CA ASN A 187 -0.48 -15.04 10.82
C ASN A 187 -0.19 -16.37 11.58
N ARG A 188 -0.46 -17.51 10.96
CA ARG A 188 -0.05 -18.85 11.41
C ARG A 188 0.59 -19.64 10.26
N ASP A 189 0.92 -18.95 9.16
CA ASP A 189 1.31 -19.61 7.91
C ASP A 189 2.75 -19.31 7.46
N TYR A 190 3.46 -18.41 8.09
CA TYR A 190 4.82 -18.01 7.69
C TYR A 190 5.81 -19.18 7.56
N ILE A 191 5.70 -20.19 8.40
CA ILE A 191 6.56 -21.38 8.35
C ILE A 191 6.05 -22.40 7.34
N LYS A 192 4.72 -22.58 7.26
CA LYS A 192 4.10 -23.60 6.40
C LYS A 192 3.97 -23.17 4.95
N ALA A 193 3.68 -21.87 4.73
CA ALA A 193 3.45 -21.28 3.41
C ALA A 193 2.38 -22.03 2.58
N ASP A 194 1.29 -22.45 3.24
CA ASP A 194 0.17 -23.12 2.60
C ASP A 194 -0.67 -22.14 1.75
N ALA A 195 -0.80 -20.88 2.20
CA ALA A 195 -1.52 -19.84 1.51
C ALA A 195 -0.75 -19.31 0.29
N VAL A 196 -1.48 -18.99 -0.77
CA VAL A 196 -0.92 -18.34 -1.96
C VAL A 196 -0.36 -16.98 -1.62
N GLU A 197 -1.05 -16.25 -0.77
CA GLU A 197 -0.68 -14.93 -0.26
C GLU A 197 0.66 -14.98 0.48
N THR A 198 0.85 -15.96 1.37
CA THR A 198 2.10 -16.14 2.11
C THR A 198 3.27 -16.46 1.17
N ARG A 199 3.05 -17.32 0.16
CA ARG A 199 4.09 -17.62 -0.84
C ARG A 199 4.46 -16.41 -1.68
N ALA A 200 3.49 -15.56 -2.02
CA ALA A 200 3.76 -14.31 -2.73
C ALA A 200 4.53 -13.34 -1.84
N TRP A 201 4.16 -13.24 -0.57
CA TRP A 201 4.85 -12.42 0.42
C TRP A 201 6.31 -12.87 0.65
N LEU A 202 6.57 -14.17 0.75
CA LEU A 202 7.93 -14.70 0.86
C LEU A 202 8.81 -14.36 -0.34
N LYS A 203 8.23 -14.33 -1.55
CA LYS A 203 8.96 -13.88 -2.76
C LYS A 203 9.26 -12.38 -2.68
N LEU A 204 8.30 -11.57 -2.25
CA LEU A 204 8.51 -10.14 -2.01
C LEU A 204 9.62 -9.92 -0.97
N TRP A 205 9.53 -10.60 0.15
CA TRP A 205 10.52 -10.56 1.23
C TRP A 205 11.93 -10.87 0.72
N ASN A 206 12.10 -12.00 0.05
CA ASN A 206 13.39 -12.41 -0.49
C ASN A 206 13.95 -11.46 -1.56
N ALA A 207 13.07 -10.82 -2.33
CA ALA A 207 13.49 -9.86 -3.35
C ALA A 207 13.97 -8.54 -2.72
N TRP A 208 13.23 -8.03 -1.74
CA TRP A 208 13.50 -6.73 -1.13
C TRP A 208 14.40 -6.80 0.11
N ASN A 209 14.48 -7.97 0.76
CA ASN A 209 15.27 -8.22 1.98
C ASN A 209 15.19 -7.03 2.97
N PRO A 210 14.00 -6.70 3.50
CA PRO A 210 13.79 -5.50 4.29
C PRO A 210 14.64 -5.53 5.57
N ASP A 211 15.21 -4.37 5.91
CA ASP A 211 15.98 -4.17 7.14
C ASP A 211 15.07 -4.10 8.36
N PHE A 212 13.84 -3.63 8.15
CA PHE A 212 12.85 -3.50 9.21
C PHE A 212 11.46 -3.88 8.70
N HIS A 213 10.71 -4.63 9.52
CA HIS A 213 9.35 -5.04 9.23
C HIS A 213 8.40 -4.65 10.36
N VAL A 214 7.31 -4.01 9.99
CA VAL A 214 6.19 -3.70 10.88
C VAL A 214 4.97 -4.47 10.41
N ASP A 215 4.39 -5.28 11.28
CA ASP A 215 3.10 -5.94 11.07
C ASP A 215 2.07 -5.32 12.02
N THR A 216 1.08 -4.65 11.45
CA THR A 216 0.09 -3.92 12.23
C THR A 216 -1.05 -4.82 12.64
N HIS A 217 -1.43 -4.74 13.91
CA HIS A 217 -2.53 -5.49 14.52
C HIS A 217 -3.39 -4.61 15.39
N THR A 218 -4.59 -5.09 15.70
CA THR A 218 -5.37 -4.59 16.83
C THR A 218 -5.53 -5.68 17.88
N THR A 219 -5.89 -5.30 19.11
CA THR A 219 -6.18 -6.26 20.17
C THR A 219 -7.44 -7.07 19.85
N ASP A 220 -7.60 -8.23 20.47
CA ASP A 220 -8.85 -9.01 20.40
C ASP A 220 -9.89 -8.52 21.42
N GLY A 221 -10.07 -7.17 21.54
CA GLY A 221 -11.01 -6.54 22.46
C GLY A 221 -10.43 -6.34 23.87
N GLY A 222 -9.12 -6.54 24.06
CA GLY A 222 -8.45 -6.16 25.29
C GLY A 222 -8.38 -4.64 25.42
N ASP A 223 -8.89 -4.12 26.53
CA ASP A 223 -8.79 -2.70 26.87
C ASP A 223 -7.46 -2.46 27.59
N TRP A 224 -6.54 -1.82 26.87
CA TRP A 224 -5.19 -1.54 27.34
C TRP A 224 -5.07 -0.07 27.74
N GLN A 225 -4.16 0.19 28.66
CA GLN A 225 -3.91 1.55 29.14
C GLN A 225 -3.31 2.48 28.07
N TYR A 226 -2.70 1.91 27.04
CA TYR A 226 -1.98 2.66 25.98
C TYR A 226 -2.71 2.52 24.65
N ASP A 227 -2.83 3.60 23.91
CA ASP A 227 -3.44 3.63 22.58
C ASP A 227 -2.63 2.82 21.56
N VAL A 228 -1.30 2.80 21.71
CA VAL A 228 -0.38 2.07 20.84
C VAL A 228 0.56 1.22 21.66
N MET A 229 0.72 -0.04 21.25
CA MET A 229 1.69 -0.97 21.82
C MET A 229 2.63 -1.48 20.74
N LEU A 230 3.90 -1.68 21.13
CA LEU A 230 4.91 -2.34 20.31
C LEU A 230 5.32 -3.65 20.95
N ALA A 231 5.36 -4.69 20.12
CA ALA A 231 6.04 -5.94 20.44
C ALA A 231 7.16 -6.15 19.42
N TRP A 232 8.36 -6.46 19.88
CA TRP A 232 9.49 -6.74 18.99
C TRP A 232 10.10 -8.11 19.33
N GLU A 233 10.81 -8.67 18.36
CA GLU A 233 11.53 -9.92 18.55
C GLU A 233 12.58 -9.76 19.65
N ARG A 234 12.56 -10.69 20.60
CA ARG A 234 13.52 -10.73 21.72
C ARG A 234 14.42 -11.97 21.65
N ASN A 235 14.65 -12.48 20.45
CA ASN A 235 15.56 -13.59 20.28
C ASN A 235 16.97 -13.18 20.73
N ALA A 236 17.65 -14.08 21.45
CA ALA A 236 19.02 -13.86 21.92
C ALA A 236 20.03 -13.58 20.78
N ASN A 237 19.68 -13.93 19.54
CA ASN A 237 20.49 -13.70 18.35
C ASN A 237 20.08 -12.42 17.58
N ALA A 238 19.03 -11.70 18.01
CA ALA A 238 18.70 -10.42 17.43
C ALA A 238 19.70 -9.35 17.90
N PRO A 239 20.09 -8.40 17.04
CA PRO A 239 20.89 -7.26 17.47
C PRO A 239 20.18 -6.53 18.62
N ALA A 240 20.96 -6.03 19.57
CA ALA A 240 20.40 -5.13 20.59
C ALA A 240 19.82 -3.88 19.92
N PRO A 241 18.67 -3.38 20.37
CA PRO A 241 18.05 -2.18 19.84
C PRO A 241 18.92 -0.93 20.06
#